data_8f4dbd003aaf5a90afe6e4d100ca4d90
#
_entry.id   8f4dbd003aaf5a90afe6e4d100ca4d90
#
_cell.length_a   1.000
_cell.length_b   1.000
_cell.length_c   1.000
_cell.angle_alpha   90.00
_cell.angle_beta   90.00
_cell.angle_gamma   90.00
#
_symmetry.space_group_name_H-M   'P 1'
#
loop_
_entity.id
_entity.type
_entity.pdbx_description
1 polymer ?
#
loop_
_entity_poly.entity_id
_entity_poly.type
_entity_poly.pdbx_seq_one_letter_code
_entity_poly.pdbx_strand_id
1 'polypeptide(L)'
;MKRVYICAPLSDNPNRDVIEAVRFGEYAMKECGAAPVVPHFYILMVNPKNDNETEQRKLANFSFLRMVDELWVFGDSWTDEMMEEISRAEMLKIPIRYHSDNKVKSILKKYGGISNE
;
A
#
# COMPACT_ATOMS: atom_id res chain seq x y z
N MET A 1 7.32 -15.16 10.19
CA MET A 1 7.51 -14.00 9.30
C MET A 1 6.38 -12.99 9.54
N LYS A 2 6.75 -11.74 9.75
CA LYS A 2 5.77 -10.67 9.97
C LYS A 2 5.02 -10.37 8.68
N ARG A 3 3.69 -10.27 8.75
CA ARG A 3 2.84 -9.91 7.62
C ARG A 3 2.54 -8.43 7.69
N VAL A 4 2.81 -7.70 6.61
CA VAL A 4 2.65 -6.24 6.58
C VAL A 4 1.75 -5.82 5.42
N TYR A 5 0.86 -4.86 5.68
CA TYR A 5 -0.04 -4.30 4.68
C TYR A 5 0.60 -3.05 4.09
N ILE A 6 0.76 -3.02 2.78
CA ILE A 6 1.37 -1.88 2.09
C ILE A 6 0.28 -0.83 1.84
N CYS A 7 0.36 0.27 2.60
CA CYS A 7 -0.53 1.41 2.48
C CYS A 7 0.19 2.49 1.69
N ALA A 8 -0.21 2.70 0.44
CA ALA A 8 0.47 3.58 -0.49
C ALA A 8 -0.54 4.34 -1.35
N PRO A 9 -0.13 5.46 -1.97
CA PRO A 9 -1.04 6.28 -2.76
C PRO A 9 -1.69 5.56 -3.92
N LEU A 10 -2.94 5.91 -4.20
CA LEU A 10 -3.65 5.58 -5.42
C LEU A 10 -4.09 6.90 -6.04
N SER A 11 -3.46 7.26 -7.15
CA SER A 11 -3.70 8.50 -7.88
C SER A 11 -4.51 8.24 -9.14
N ASP A 12 -4.50 9.19 -10.07
CA ASP A 12 -5.12 9.04 -11.38
C ASP A 12 -4.23 8.28 -12.39
N ASN A 13 -3.08 7.77 -11.96
CA ASN A 13 -2.20 6.92 -12.75
C ASN A 13 -2.06 5.54 -12.08
N PRO A 14 -3.07 4.66 -12.22
CA PRO A 14 -3.09 3.40 -11.48
C PRO A 14 -1.96 2.44 -11.87
N ASN A 15 -1.50 2.45 -13.11
CA ASN A 15 -0.39 1.58 -13.52
C ASN A 15 0.89 1.91 -12.78
N ARG A 16 1.19 3.20 -12.67
CA ARG A 16 2.35 3.68 -11.91
C ARG A 16 2.21 3.34 -10.44
N ASP A 17 1.02 3.54 -9.87
CA ASP A 17 0.77 3.29 -8.46
C ASP A 17 0.96 1.82 -8.10
N VAL A 18 0.51 0.90 -8.96
CA VAL A 18 0.72 -0.53 -8.77
C VAL A 18 2.20 -0.87 -8.79
N ILE A 19 2.94 -0.35 -9.77
CA ILE A 19 4.38 -0.61 -9.87
C ILE A 19 5.10 -0.10 -8.63
N GLU A 20 4.81 1.10 -8.18
CA GLU A 20 5.46 1.65 -6.99
C GLU A 20 5.11 0.85 -5.74
N ALA A 21 3.85 0.45 -5.58
CA ALA A 21 3.43 -0.38 -4.45
C ALA A 21 4.17 -1.73 -4.44
N VAL A 22 4.40 -2.32 -5.61
CA VAL A 22 5.21 -3.53 -5.73
C VAL A 22 6.65 -3.29 -5.26
N ARG A 23 7.23 -2.13 -5.58
CA ARG A 23 8.57 -1.77 -5.11
C ARG A 23 8.63 -1.65 -3.58
N PHE A 24 7.58 -1.11 -2.97
CA PHE A 24 7.48 -1.08 -1.51
C PHE A 24 7.38 -2.48 -0.92
N GLY A 25 6.65 -3.37 -1.59
CA GLY A 25 6.59 -4.78 -1.23
C GLY A 25 7.96 -5.46 -1.33
N GLU A 26 8.71 -5.19 -2.39
CA GLU A 26 10.06 -5.70 -2.54
C GLU A 26 10.98 -5.27 -1.39
N TYR A 27 10.90 -4.00 -1.01
CA TYR A 27 11.63 -3.48 0.14
C TYR A 27 11.25 -4.24 1.42
N ALA A 28 9.96 -4.40 1.67
CA ALA A 28 9.47 -5.12 2.86
C ALA A 28 10.01 -6.54 2.90
N MET A 29 9.97 -7.24 1.78
CA MET A 29 10.41 -8.63 1.71
C MET A 29 11.92 -8.78 1.72
N LYS A 30 12.62 -8.03 0.85
CA LYS A 30 14.05 -8.23 0.60
C LYS A 30 14.93 -7.59 1.66
N GLU A 31 14.55 -6.41 2.19
CA GLU A 31 15.34 -5.74 3.22
C GLU A 31 14.86 -6.03 4.63
N CYS A 32 13.55 -6.16 4.83
CA CYS A 32 12.98 -6.26 6.18
C CYS A 32 12.58 -7.69 6.56
N GLY A 33 12.65 -8.64 5.63
CA GLY A 33 12.28 -10.03 5.91
C GLY A 33 10.80 -10.20 6.25
N ALA A 34 9.94 -9.32 5.75
CA ALA A 34 8.51 -9.38 5.99
C ALA A 34 7.76 -10.01 4.81
N ALA A 35 6.52 -10.40 5.04
CA ALA A 35 5.63 -10.90 3.99
C ALA A 35 4.63 -9.78 3.64
N PRO A 36 4.81 -9.10 2.49
CA PRO A 36 3.94 -7.99 2.13
C PRO A 36 2.60 -8.42 1.55
N VAL A 37 1.54 -7.77 1.98
CA VAL A 37 0.25 -7.78 1.30
C VAL A 37 0.18 -6.49 0.50
N VAL A 38 0.05 -6.60 -0.82
CA VAL A 38 0.04 -5.45 -1.73
C VAL A 38 -1.37 -5.31 -2.31
N PRO A 39 -2.26 -4.53 -1.66
CA PRO A 39 -3.66 -4.46 -2.07
C PRO A 39 -3.86 -3.78 -3.43
N HIS A 40 -2.86 -3.05 -3.90
CA HIS A 40 -2.89 -2.39 -5.21
C HIS A 40 -3.11 -3.38 -6.37
N PHE A 41 -2.79 -4.67 -6.20
CA PHE A 41 -3.08 -5.67 -7.22
C PHE A 41 -4.57 -5.78 -7.56
N TYR A 42 -5.46 -5.48 -6.63
CA TYR A 42 -6.90 -5.52 -6.88
C TYR A 42 -7.38 -4.43 -7.83
N ILE A 43 -6.59 -3.37 -8.02
CA ILE A 43 -6.90 -2.33 -9.00
C ILE A 43 -7.01 -2.91 -10.40
N LEU A 44 -6.22 -3.95 -10.69
CA LEU A 44 -6.20 -4.61 -12.00
C LEU A 44 -7.46 -5.46 -12.25
N MET A 45 -8.26 -5.70 -11.22
CA MET A 45 -9.44 -6.56 -11.29
C MET A 45 -10.74 -5.79 -11.44
N VAL A 46 -10.70 -4.45 -11.32
CA VAL A 46 -11.91 -3.64 -11.27
C VAL A 46 -11.88 -2.54 -12.33
N ASN A 47 -13.07 -2.11 -12.74
CA ASN A 47 -13.24 -0.94 -13.58
C ASN A 47 -13.29 0.30 -12.66
N PRO A 48 -12.32 1.23 -12.75
CA PRO A 48 -12.28 2.39 -11.85
C PRO A 48 -13.47 3.34 -12.03
N LYS A 49 -14.21 3.22 -13.13
CA LYS A 49 -15.41 4.02 -13.40
C LYS A 49 -16.69 3.40 -12.82
N ASN A 50 -16.59 2.17 -12.30
CA ASN A 50 -17.74 1.48 -11.70
C ASN A 50 -17.63 1.60 -10.18
N ASP A 51 -18.55 2.38 -9.58
CA ASP A 51 -18.51 2.65 -8.13
C ASP A 51 -18.72 1.40 -7.30
N ASN A 52 -19.55 0.47 -7.76
CA ASN A 52 -19.79 -0.79 -7.05
C ASN A 52 -18.54 -1.67 -7.01
N GLU A 53 -17.81 -1.76 -8.12
CA GLU A 53 -16.56 -2.53 -8.16
C GLU A 53 -15.48 -1.87 -7.32
N THR A 54 -15.41 -0.54 -7.33
CA THR A 54 -14.47 0.21 -6.48
C THR A 54 -14.76 -0.05 -5.00
N GLU A 55 -16.02 -0.05 -4.61
CA GLU A 55 -16.41 -0.34 -3.23
C GLU A 55 -16.07 -1.78 -2.84
N GLN A 56 -16.32 -2.74 -3.73
CA GLN A 56 -15.93 -4.13 -3.52
C GLN A 56 -14.42 -4.27 -3.30
N ARG A 57 -13.63 -3.56 -4.10
CA ARG A 57 -12.17 -3.56 -3.96
C ARG A 57 -11.74 -3.05 -2.58
N LYS A 58 -12.33 -1.95 -2.14
CA LYS A 58 -12.03 -1.39 -0.82
C LYS A 58 -12.38 -2.36 0.30
N LEU A 59 -13.53 -3.00 0.22
CA LEU A 59 -13.96 -3.98 1.22
C LEU A 59 -13.02 -5.18 1.25
N ALA A 60 -12.59 -5.65 0.09
CA ALA A 60 -11.60 -6.74 0.00
C ALA A 60 -10.29 -6.33 0.68
N ASN A 61 -9.81 -5.11 0.40
CA ASN A 61 -8.59 -4.60 1.01
C ASN A 61 -8.71 -4.53 2.54
N PHE A 62 -9.82 -4.01 3.04
CA PHE A 62 -10.03 -3.90 4.48
C PHE A 62 -10.08 -5.25 5.18
N SER A 63 -10.53 -6.30 4.48
CA SER A 63 -10.56 -7.64 5.04
C SER A 63 -9.16 -8.16 5.37
N PHE A 64 -8.14 -7.72 4.62
CA PHE A 64 -6.75 -8.12 4.89
C PHE A 64 -6.16 -7.46 6.12
N LEU A 65 -6.69 -6.31 6.54
CA LEU A 65 -6.16 -5.62 7.73
C LEU A 65 -6.28 -6.48 8.99
N ARG A 66 -7.27 -7.36 9.05
CA ARG A 66 -7.44 -8.27 10.19
C ARG A 66 -6.44 -9.41 10.21
N MET A 67 -5.69 -9.59 9.11
CA MET A 67 -4.80 -10.72 8.93
C MET A 67 -3.33 -10.33 9.00
N VAL A 68 -3.03 -9.04 9.07
CA VAL A 68 -1.64 -8.56 9.08
C VAL A 68 -1.20 -8.19 10.49
N ASP A 69 0.10 -8.18 10.69
CA ASP A 69 0.72 -7.82 11.96
C ASP A 69 0.96 -6.33 12.07
N GLU A 70 1.20 -5.65 10.93
CA GLU A 70 1.46 -4.21 10.89
C GLU A 70 0.90 -3.59 9.61
N LEU A 71 0.58 -2.30 9.68
CA LEU A 71 0.31 -1.47 8.51
C LEU A 71 1.55 -0.62 8.24
N TRP A 72 2.06 -0.65 7.02
CA TRP A 72 3.22 0.16 6.61
C TRP A 72 2.76 1.24 5.64
N VAL A 73 2.88 2.51 6.07
CA VAL A 73 2.47 3.68 5.30
C VAL A 73 3.66 4.25 4.55
N PHE A 74 3.51 4.53 3.27
CA PHE A 74 4.59 5.04 2.42
C PHE A 74 4.24 6.44 1.92
N GLY A 75 5.05 7.42 2.32
CA GLY A 75 4.92 8.82 1.96
C GLY A 75 4.36 9.68 3.09
N ASP A 76 4.61 10.98 2.98
CA ASP A 76 4.19 11.98 3.98
C ASP A 76 2.84 12.61 3.67
N SER A 77 2.33 12.44 2.44
CA SER A 77 1.01 12.91 2.02
C SER A 77 0.11 11.71 1.76
N TRP A 78 -1.10 11.74 2.28
CA TRP A 78 -2.00 10.57 2.24
C TRP A 78 -3.28 10.90 1.49
N THR A 79 -3.73 9.96 0.66
CA THR A 79 -5.03 10.01 0.01
C THR A 79 -6.13 9.70 1.03
N ASP A 80 -7.38 9.98 0.65
CA ASP A 80 -8.53 9.64 1.51
C ASP A 80 -8.57 8.15 1.82
N GLU A 81 -8.27 7.32 0.82
CA GLU A 81 -8.26 5.86 1.02
C GLU A 81 -7.16 5.43 1.99
N MET A 82 -5.97 6.03 1.89
CA MET A 82 -4.88 5.76 2.85
C MET A 82 -5.29 6.15 4.27
N MET A 83 -5.93 7.30 4.44
CA MET A 83 -6.39 7.76 5.76
C MET A 83 -7.43 6.81 6.33
N GLU A 84 -8.29 6.26 5.49
CA GLU A 84 -9.29 5.28 5.91
C GLU A 84 -8.62 3.98 6.37
N GLU A 85 -7.62 3.51 5.65
CA GLU A 85 -6.83 2.33 6.04
C GLU A 85 -6.11 2.54 7.37
N ILE A 86 -5.49 3.72 7.55
CA ILE A 86 -4.82 4.09 8.80
C ILE A 86 -5.84 4.09 9.96
N SER A 87 -7.00 4.71 9.75
CA SER A 87 -8.04 4.77 10.77
C SER A 87 -8.52 3.38 11.17
N ARG A 88 -8.71 2.48 10.21
CA ARG A 88 -9.14 1.11 10.51
C ARG A 88 -8.04 0.33 11.24
N ALA A 89 -6.78 0.52 10.87
CA ALA A 89 -5.65 -0.11 11.57
C ALA A 89 -5.60 0.35 13.03
N GLU A 90 -5.82 1.65 13.27
CA GLU A 90 -5.88 2.18 14.64
C GLU A 90 -7.01 1.56 15.44
N MET A 91 -8.20 1.42 14.85
CA MET A 91 -9.34 0.78 15.51
C MET A 91 -9.07 -0.68 15.85
N LEU A 92 -8.33 -1.38 14.99
CA LEU A 92 -7.96 -2.78 15.20
C LEU A 92 -6.71 -2.92 16.07
N LYS A 93 -6.13 -1.81 16.51
CA LYS A 93 -4.89 -1.77 17.33
C LYS A 93 -3.71 -2.45 16.63
N ILE A 94 -3.65 -2.32 15.31
CA ILE A 94 -2.53 -2.82 14.52
C ILE A 94 -1.45 -1.75 14.52
N PRO A 95 -0.20 -2.08 14.89
CA PRO A 95 0.91 -1.12 14.84
C PRO A 95 1.11 -0.55 13.44
N ILE A 96 1.41 0.74 13.37
CA ILE A 96 1.61 1.44 12.10
C ILE A 96 3.05 1.90 12.01
N ARG A 97 3.70 1.63 10.88
CA ARG A 97 5.04 2.12 10.59
C ARG A 97 4.97 3.10 9.42
N TYR A 98 5.47 4.32 9.66
CA TYR A 98 5.47 5.37 8.66
C TYR A 98 6.83 5.46 7.97
N HIS A 99 6.81 5.62 6.64
CA HIS A 99 8.02 5.81 5.83
C HIS A 99 7.91 7.17 5.16
N SER A 100 8.91 8.04 5.40
CA SER A 100 8.95 9.40 4.88
C SER A 100 9.09 9.43 3.36
N ASP A 101 8.82 10.59 2.76
CA ASP A 101 9.05 10.79 1.32
C ASP A 101 10.51 10.52 0.94
N ASN A 102 11.47 10.90 1.78
CA ASN A 102 12.87 10.61 1.52
C ASN A 102 13.14 9.11 1.50
N LYS A 103 12.54 8.37 2.43
CA LYS A 103 12.67 6.91 2.46
C LYS A 103 12.03 6.28 1.22
N VAL A 104 10.86 6.79 0.81
CA VAL A 104 10.17 6.33 -0.41
C VAL A 104 11.05 6.53 -1.64
N LYS A 105 11.65 7.71 -1.79
CA LYS A 105 12.58 7.98 -2.90
C LYS A 105 13.76 7.00 -2.91
N SER A 106 14.31 6.72 -1.76
CA SER A 106 15.40 5.77 -1.61
C SER A 106 15.00 4.36 -2.05
N ILE A 107 13.81 3.91 -1.64
CA ILE A 107 13.27 2.60 -2.02
C ILE A 107 13.07 2.53 -3.54
N LEU A 108 12.43 3.54 -4.12
CA LEU A 108 12.15 3.56 -5.57
C LEU A 108 13.43 3.62 -6.38
N LYS A 109 14.44 4.35 -5.91
CA LYS A 109 15.74 4.38 -6.57
C LYS A 109 16.41 3.01 -6.56
N LYS A 110 16.33 2.31 -5.44
CA LYS A 110 16.98 1.01 -5.27
C LYS A 110 16.29 -0.09 -6.07
N TYR A 111 14.95 -0.10 -6.08
CA TYR A 111 14.17 -1.18 -6.68
C TYR A 111 13.59 -0.83 -8.06
N GLY A 112 13.80 0.39 -8.54
CA GLY A 112 13.46 0.76 -9.91
C GLY A 112 12.00 1.16 -10.15
N GLY A 113 11.46 2.07 -9.34
CA GLY A 113 10.14 2.65 -9.60
C GLY A 113 10.16 3.63 -10.77
N ILE A 114 9.00 3.87 -11.40
CA ILE A 114 8.85 4.76 -12.55
C ILE A 114 9.28 6.19 -12.22
N SER A 115 8.99 6.63 -11.00
CA SER A 115 9.28 8.00 -10.55
C SER A 115 10.77 8.33 -10.45
N ASN A 116 11.65 7.36 -10.66
CA ASN A 116 13.10 7.55 -10.62
C ASN A 116 13.69 7.98 -11.95
N GLU A 117 12.91 8.05 -12.97
CA GLU A 117 13.38 8.43 -14.30
C GLU A 117 13.62 9.92 -14.47
#